data_a2b657c4a9f2f82a12b76eae531e95f4
#
_entry.id   a2b657c4a9f2f82a12b76eae531e95f4
#
_cell.length_a   1.000
_cell.length_b   1.000
_cell.length_c   1.000
_cell.angle_alpha   90.00
_cell.angle_beta   90.00
_cell.angle_gamma   90.00
#
_symmetry.space_group_name_H-M   'P 1'
#
loop_
_entity.id
_entity.type
_entity.pdbx_description
1 polymer ?
#
loop_
_entity_poly.entity_id
_entity_poly.type
_entity_poly.pdbx_seq_one_letter_code
_entity_poly.pdbx_strand_id
1 'polypeptide(L)'
;MEYLNYGLLESIDPAAYQRTRPFPWIGLEGALTDEGYRALLAELPPVSQFEKDFGYERKHGQQSHDRYSLEWSPERDPELPKPWVELIHECHGERYREFLCNLYDAVACEFRFHWHYTPRGCSVSPHCDSPKKLGSHIFYFNTAEDWDPAWGGDTVILDDGGRLSPRSAPRFEDFPPPVRAISIGNRSLIFSRTPHAWHGVEEIRCPGDQLRKVFIVVVNKASPGTRFLRLLHRAVAR
;
A
#
# COMPACT_ATOMS: atom_id res chain seq x y z
N MET A 1 -19.22 2.40 11.74
CA MET A 1 -18.64 3.76 11.61
C MET A 1 -18.04 3.88 10.21
N GLU A 2 -17.71 5.09 9.74
CA GLU A 2 -16.96 5.28 8.49
C GLU A 2 -15.46 5.34 8.83
N TYR A 3 -14.67 4.46 8.26
CA TYR A 3 -13.21 4.41 8.51
C TYR A 3 -12.43 5.29 7.54
N LEU A 4 -12.84 5.33 6.27
CA LEU A 4 -12.16 6.11 5.24
C LEU A 4 -12.64 7.57 5.26
N ASN A 5 -11.71 8.51 5.20
CA ASN A 5 -12.01 9.94 5.10
C ASN A 5 -12.31 10.30 3.64
N TYR A 6 -13.52 10.04 3.20
CA TYR A 6 -13.93 10.31 1.83
C TYR A 6 -13.89 11.80 1.48
N GLY A 7 -14.08 12.69 2.45
CA GLY A 7 -13.92 14.13 2.21
C GLY A 7 -12.53 14.48 1.69
N LEU A 8 -11.49 13.84 2.28
CA LEU A 8 -10.10 13.99 1.82
C LEU A 8 -9.87 13.21 0.51
N LEU A 9 -10.27 11.94 0.45
CA LEU A 9 -9.97 11.09 -0.71
C LEU A 9 -10.59 11.63 -2.00
N GLU A 10 -11.84 12.05 -1.96
CA GLU A 10 -12.56 12.59 -3.11
C GLU A 10 -12.13 14.00 -3.50
N SER A 11 -11.41 14.71 -2.63
CA SER A 11 -10.81 16.01 -2.96
C SER A 11 -9.55 15.91 -3.84
N ILE A 12 -8.99 14.71 -4.00
CA ILE A 12 -7.78 14.51 -4.81
C ILE A 12 -8.15 14.65 -6.29
N ASP A 13 -7.51 15.61 -6.98
CA ASP A 13 -7.63 15.74 -8.44
C ASP A 13 -6.89 14.59 -9.15
N PRO A 14 -7.60 13.68 -9.84
CA PRO A 14 -6.97 12.58 -10.55
C PRO A 14 -5.98 13.05 -11.63
N ALA A 15 -6.26 14.18 -12.31
CA ALA A 15 -5.37 14.69 -13.33
C ALA A 15 -4.07 15.23 -12.74
N ALA A 16 -4.10 15.88 -11.58
CA ALA A 16 -2.91 16.31 -10.86
C ALA A 16 -2.11 15.09 -10.37
N TYR A 17 -2.77 14.10 -9.79
CA TYR A 17 -2.15 12.84 -9.37
C TYR A 17 -1.39 12.16 -10.51
N GLN A 18 -2.02 12.02 -11.70
CA GLN A 18 -1.39 11.37 -12.86
C GLN A 18 -0.15 12.13 -13.39
N ARG A 19 -0.01 13.42 -13.08
CA ARG A 19 1.15 14.25 -13.47
C ARG A 19 2.29 14.23 -12.47
N THR A 20 2.10 13.65 -11.26
CA THR A 20 3.15 13.57 -10.24
C THR A 20 4.35 12.78 -10.75
N ARG A 21 5.55 13.20 -10.36
CA ARG A 21 6.82 12.59 -10.77
C ARG A 21 7.52 11.99 -9.54
N PRO A 22 8.35 10.93 -9.74
CA PRO A 22 8.78 10.30 -11.02
C PRO A 22 7.70 9.40 -11.66
N PHE A 23 6.67 9.03 -10.95
CA PHE A 23 5.47 8.31 -11.38
C PHE A 23 4.28 8.81 -10.55
N PRO A 24 3.02 8.50 -10.88
CA PRO A 24 1.89 8.96 -10.10
C PRO A 24 1.93 8.41 -8.67
N TRP A 25 2.02 9.30 -7.67
CA TRP A 25 1.95 8.97 -6.24
C TRP A 25 1.48 10.17 -5.43
N ILE A 26 0.95 9.90 -4.24
CA ILE A 26 0.55 10.92 -3.26
C ILE A 26 0.66 10.35 -1.84
N GLY A 27 1.31 11.10 -0.95
CA GLY A 27 1.26 10.88 0.49
C GLY A 27 0.10 11.66 1.09
N LEU A 28 -0.68 11.04 1.94
CA LEU A 28 -1.86 11.62 2.58
C LEU A 28 -1.70 11.62 4.10
N GLU A 29 -2.25 12.63 4.75
CA GLU A 29 -2.45 12.69 6.20
C GLU A 29 -3.96 12.69 6.46
N GLY A 30 -4.44 11.80 7.34
CA GLY A 30 -5.86 11.68 7.66
C GLY A 30 -6.69 10.96 6.59
N ALA A 31 -6.10 10.00 5.84
CA ALA A 31 -6.86 9.17 4.90
C ALA A 31 -7.87 8.24 5.57
N LEU A 32 -7.66 7.91 6.84
CA LEU A 32 -8.67 7.36 7.73
C LEU A 32 -9.27 8.48 8.57
N THR A 33 -10.52 8.32 9.00
CA THR A 33 -11.10 9.21 10.01
C THR A 33 -10.33 9.02 11.32
N ASP A 34 -10.27 10.04 12.17
CA ASP A 34 -9.55 9.94 13.47
C ASP A 34 -10.12 8.85 14.37
N GLU A 35 -11.45 8.67 14.35
CA GLU A 35 -12.13 7.60 15.09
C GLU A 35 -11.80 6.23 14.50
N GLY A 36 -11.87 6.09 13.18
CA GLY A 36 -11.52 4.86 12.47
C GLY A 36 -10.07 4.46 12.68
N TYR A 37 -9.13 5.42 12.56
CA TYR A 37 -7.71 5.17 12.80
C TYR A 37 -7.44 4.65 14.22
N ARG A 38 -8.04 5.31 15.23
CA ARG A 38 -7.89 4.89 16.63
C ARG A 38 -8.46 3.50 16.89
N ALA A 39 -9.62 3.18 16.31
CA ALA A 39 -10.23 1.85 16.44
C ALA A 39 -9.36 0.75 15.81
N LEU A 40 -8.81 1.00 14.61
CA LEU A 40 -7.92 0.06 13.92
C LEU A 40 -6.59 -0.11 14.65
N LEU A 41 -6.02 0.97 15.16
CA LEU A 41 -4.75 0.96 15.90
C LEU A 41 -4.86 0.16 17.20
N ALA A 42 -5.98 0.31 17.93
CA ALA A 42 -6.23 -0.41 19.17
C ALA A 42 -6.39 -1.93 18.97
N GLU A 43 -6.79 -2.35 17.78
CA GLU A 43 -7.15 -3.73 17.44
C GLU A 43 -6.25 -4.30 16.32
N LEU A 44 -4.96 -3.91 16.30
CA LEU A 44 -4.01 -4.46 15.32
C LEU A 44 -3.91 -5.99 15.44
N PRO A 45 -3.98 -6.74 14.31
CA PRO A 45 -3.83 -8.19 14.36
C PRO A 45 -2.49 -8.58 15.03
N PRO A 46 -2.49 -9.54 15.97
CA PRO A 46 -1.28 -9.96 16.65
C PRO A 46 -0.36 -10.76 15.72
N VAL A 47 0.96 -10.60 15.89
CA VAL A 47 1.99 -11.27 15.05
C VAL A 47 1.82 -12.79 14.98
N SER A 48 1.20 -13.40 15.99
CA SER A 48 0.92 -14.84 16.01
C SER A 48 0.00 -15.33 14.87
N GLN A 49 -0.75 -14.44 14.24
CA GLN A 49 -1.58 -14.74 13.07
C GLN A 49 -0.84 -14.63 11.74
N PHE A 50 0.40 -14.15 11.76
CA PHE A 50 1.18 -13.85 10.56
C PHE A 50 2.07 -15.02 10.15
N GLU A 51 2.23 -15.19 8.85
CA GLU A 51 3.24 -16.05 8.26
C GLU A 51 4.61 -15.35 8.26
N LYS A 52 5.69 -16.14 8.35
CA LYS A 52 7.06 -15.64 8.28
C LYS A 52 7.57 -15.73 6.85
N ASP A 53 7.65 -14.61 6.16
CA ASP A 53 8.23 -14.49 4.83
C ASP A 53 9.69 -14.04 4.94
N PHE A 54 10.60 -14.97 5.24
CA PHE A 54 12.01 -14.68 5.44
C PHE A 54 12.88 -15.50 4.50
N GLY A 55 13.91 -14.88 3.90
CA GLY A 55 14.90 -15.55 3.07
C GLY A 55 14.37 -16.02 1.70
N TYR A 56 13.22 -15.53 1.25
CA TYR A 56 12.69 -15.91 -0.05
C TYR A 56 13.53 -15.31 -1.18
N GLU A 57 13.99 -16.17 -2.09
CA GLU A 57 14.59 -15.71 -3.35
C GLU A 57 13.56 -14.96 -4.20
N ARG A 58 13.87 -13.72 -4.51
CA ARG A 58 13.05 -12.91 -5.40
C ARG A 58 13.51 -13.04 -6.84
N LYS A 59 12.57 -12.81 -7.75
CA LYS A 59 12.87 -12.78 -9.20
C LYS A 59 13.91 -11.70 -9.51
N HIS A 60 14.68 -11.93 -10.54
CA HIS A 60 15.67 -10.98 -11.08
C HIS A 60 16.84 -10.63 -10.14
N GLY A 61 17.14 -11.47 -9.13
CA GLY A 61 18.22 -11.25 -8.18
C GLY A 61 17.93 -10.18 -7.12
N GLN A 62 16.70 -9.73 -7.00
CA GLN A 62 16.29 -8.82 -5.93
C GLN A 62 16.46 -9.48 -4.56
N GLN A 63 16.86 -8.69 -3.55
CA GLN A 63 16.96 -9.17 -2.18
C GLN A 63 15.60 -9.59 -1.62
N SER A 64 15.59 -10.48 -0.64
CA SER A 64 14.37 -10.86 0.06
C SER A 64 13.73 -9.64 0.72
N HIS A 65 12.40 -9.65 0.79
CA HIS A 65 11.63 -8.64 1.51
C HIS A 65 11.11 -9.28 2.80
N ASP A 66 12.03 -9.48 3.74
CA ASP A 66 11.76 -10.21 4.97
C ASP A 66 10.78 -9.47 5.86
N ARG A 67 9.70 -10.15 6.23
CA ARG A 67 8.62 -9.61 7.03
C ARG A 67 7.74 -10.71 7.60
N TYR A 68 6.89 -10.33 8.53
CA TYR A 68 5.67 -11.07 8.84
C TYR A 68 4.56 -10.59 7.93
N SER A 69 3.79 -11.48 7.33
CA SER A 69 2.68 -11.14 6.42
C SER A 69 1.40 -11.86 6.82
N LEU A 70 0.28 -11.13 6.72
CA LEU A 70 -1.06 -11.67 6.86
C LEU A 70 -1.86 -11.23 5.65
N GLU A 71 -2.37 -12.18 4.87
CA GLU A 71 -3.27 -11.89 3.76
C GLU A 71 -4.72 -12.15 4.21
N TRP A 72 -5.60 -11.22 3.88
CA TRP A 72 -7.03 -11.38 4.10
C TRP A 72 -7.67 -12.32 3.07
N SER A 73 -8.59 -13.14 3.54
CA SER A 73 -9.60 -13.82 2.73
C SER A 73 -10.94 -13.83 3.48
N PRO A 74 -12.07 -14.02 2.80
CA PRO A 74 -13.39 -14.02 3.46
C PRO A 74 -13.51 -15.04 4.61
N GLU A 75 -12.80 -16.16 4.52
CA GLU A 75 -12.78 -17.22 5.54
C GLU A 75 -12.10 -16.74 6.84
N ARG A 76 -11.27 -15.70 6.77
CA ARG A 76 -10.56 -15.12 7.92
C ARG A 76 -11.37 -14.06 8.67
N ASP A 77 -12.50 -13.59 8.16
CA ASP A 77 -13.32 -12.58 8.85
C ASP A 77 -13.59 -12.91 10.32
N PRO A 78 -13.93 -14.18 10.69
CA PRO A 78 -14.17 -14.52 12.09
C PRO A 78 -12.92 -14.47 12.99
N GLU A 79 -11.71 -14.48 12.40
CA GLU A 79 -10.43 -14.47 13.10
C GLU A 79 -9.89 -13.06 13.31
N LEU A 80 -10.41 -12.08 12.55
CA LEU A 80 -9.97 -10.70 12.60
C LEU A 80 -10.79 -9.86 13.58
N PRO A 81 -10.18 -8.87 14.24
CA PRO A 81 -10.91 -7.89 15.02
C PRO A 81 -11.92 -7.13 14.16
N LYS A 82 -13.10 -6.88 14.76
CA LYS A 82 -14.23 -6.26 14.08
C LYS A 82 -13.92 -4.98 13.30
N PRO A 83 -13.13 -4.00 13.81
CA PRO A 83 -12.79 -2.80 13.05
C PRO A 83 -12.10 -3.11 11.71
N TRP A 84 -11.26 -4.13 11.66
CA TRP A 84 -10.55 -4.52 10.45
C TRP A 84 -11.46 -5.16 9.41
N VAL A 85 -12.40 -6.01 9.85
CA VAL A 85 -13.44 -6.59 8.97
C VAL A 85 -14.30 -5.47 8.37
N GLU A 86 -14.74 -4.53 9.20
CA GLU A 86 -15.55 -3.39 8.75
C GLU A 86 -14.81 -2.49 7.75
N LEU A 87 -13.53 -2.17 7.99
CA LEU A 87 -12.71 -1.42 7.03
C LEU A 87 -12.58 -2.16 5.69
N ILE A 88 -12.31 -3.47 5.71
CA ILE A 88 -12.18 -4.27 4.49
C ILE A 88 -13.50 -4.27 3.71
N HIS A 89 -14.63 -4.43 4.39
CA HIS A 89 -15.94 -4.35 3.74
C HIS A 89 -16.22 -2.96 3.17
N GLU A 90 -15.83 -1.88 3.88
CA GLU A 90 -15.91 -0.52 3.36
C GLU A 90 -15.04 -0.34 2.11
N CYS A 91 -13.82 -0.87 2.11
CA CYS A 91 -12.94 -0.87 0.93
C CYS A 91 -13.51 -1.64 -0.26
N HIS A 92 -14.29 -2.69 0.00
CA HIS A 92 -15.03 -3.41 -1.05
C HIS A 92 -16.23 -2.63 -1.58
N GLY A 93 -16.65 -1.59 -0.89
CA GLY A 93 -17.77 -0.72 -1.28
C GLY A 93 -17.52 0.00 -2.60
N GLU A 94 -18.62 0.44 -3.22
CA GLU A 94 -18.59 1.11 -4.53
C GLU A 94 -17.80 2.42 -4.48
N ARG A 95 -17.99 3.22 -3.42
CA ARG A 95 -17.41 4.55 -3.27
C ARG A 95 -15.88 4.52 -3.30
N TYR A 96 -15.27 3.65 -2.51
CA TYR A 96 -13.80 3.50 -2.51
C TYR A 96 -13.27 2.92 -3.82
N ARG A 97 -14.01 1.98 -4.40
CA ARG A 97 -13.67 1.40 -5.70
C ARG A 97 -13.69 2.45 -6.82
N GLU A 98 -14.71 3.29 -6.86
CA GLU A 98 -14.81 4.38 -7.85
C GLU A 98 -13.70 5.40 -7.66
N PHE A 99 -13.42 5.80 -6.42
CA PHE A 99 -12.30 6.67 -6.11
C PHE A 99 -10.99 6.14 -6.71
N LEU A 100 -10.62 4.89 -6.41
CA LEU A 100 -9.37 4.31 -6.92
C LEU A 100 -9.39 4.07 -8.43
N CYS A 101 -10.52 3.64 -8.99
CA CYS A 101 -10.63 3.50 -10.44
C CYS A 101 -10.43 4.83 -11.16
N ASN A 102 -11.00 5.93 -10.64
CA ASN A 102 -10.79 7.27 -11.20
C ASN A 102 -9.33 7.71 -11.07
N LEU A 103 -8.72 7.47 -9.90
CA LEU A 103 -7.33 7.85 -9.65
C LEU A 103 -6.34 7.10 -10.57
N TYR A 104 -6.59 5.81 -10.82
CA TYR A 104 -5.75 4.97 -11.69
C TYR A 104 -6.14 4.97 -13.17
N ASP A 105 -7.12 5.79 -13.58
CA ASP A 105 -7.68 5.80 -14.94
C ASP A 105 -8.07 4.38 -15.39
N ALA A 106 -8.83 3.67 -14.55
CA ALA A 106 -9.23 2.29 -14.77
C ALA A 106 -10.75 2.12 -14.82
N VAL A 107 -11.23 1.23 -15.68
CA VAL A 107 -12.66 0.91 -15.78
C VAL A 107 -13.15 0.11 -14.57
N ALA A 108 -12.31 -0.81 -14.09
CA ALA A 108 -12.59 -1.68 -12.96
C ALA A 108 -11.29 -2.16 -12.30
N CYS A 109 -11.36 -2.45 -11.01
CA CYS A 109 -10.25 -3.00 -10.23
C CYS A 109 -10.72 -4.08 -9.25
N GLU A 110 -9.78 -4.89 -8.81
CA GLU A 110 -9.95 -5.93 -7.79
C GLU A 110 -8.98 -5.69 -6.66
N PHE A 111 -9.38 -5.97 -5.43
CA PHE A 111 -8.57 -5.70 -4.24
C PHE A 111 -8.03 -6.99 -3.62
N ARG A 112 -6.82 -6.88 -3.04
CA ARG A 112 -6.27 -7.83 -2.06
C ARG A 112 -5.77 -7.01 -0.90
N PHE A 113 -5.88 -7.55 0.30
CA PHE A 113 -5.55 -6.86 1.54
C PHE A 113 -4.48 -7.64 2.28
N HIS A 114 -3.44 -6.92 2.73
CA HIS A 114 -2.32 -7.50 3.43
C HIS A 114 -1.89 -6.61 4.60
N TRP A 115 -1.54 -7.24 5.71
CA TRP A 115 -0.73 -6.59 6.74
C TRP A 115 0.71 -7.07 6.56
N HIS A 116 1.64 -6.13 6.60
CA HIS A 116 3.06 -6.44 6.66
C HIS A 116 3.66 -5.82 7.92
N TYR A 117 4.29 -6.65 8.76
CA TYR A 117 5.05 -6.22 9.91
C TYR A 117 6.51 -6.55 9.67
N THR A 118 7.35 -5.51 9.64
CA THR A 118 8.75 -5.64 9.25
C THR A 118 9.65 -5.36 10.46
N PRO A 119 10.49 -6.33 10.89
CA PRO A 119 11.37 -6.18 12.03
C PRO A 119 12.67 -5.45 11.69
N ARG A 120 13.47 -5.20 12.74
CA ARG A 120 14.84 -4.68 12.64
C ARG A 120 15.70 -5.49 11.66
N GLY A 121 16.57 -4.79 10.93
CA GLY A 121 17.53 -5.37 9.99
C GLY A 121 16.92 -5.76 8.64
N CYS A 122 15.60 -5.65 8.50
CA CYS A 122 14.92 -5.96 7.25
C CYS A 122 14.72 -4.70 6.39
N SER A 123 14.66 -4.90 5.09
CA SER A 123 14.44 -3.87 4.09
C SER A 123 13.47 -4.36 3.02
N VAL A 124 12.99 -3.44 2.20
CA VAL A 124 12.31 -3.76 0.95
C VAL A 124 13.15 -3.16 -0.17
N SER A 125 13.95 -4.00 -0.84
CA SER A 125 14.87 -3.55 -1.90
C SER A 125 14.12 -2.80 -3.01
N PRO A 126 14.78 -1.88 -3.74
CA PRO A 126 14.16 -1.18 -4.85
C PRO A 126 13.54 -2.14 -5.86
N HIS A 127 12.27 -1.93 -6.16
CA HIS A 127 11.54 -2.76 -7.11
C HIS A 127 10.38 -2.01 -7.75
N CYS A 128 9.91 -2.53 -8.88
CA CYS A 128 8.63 -2.19 -9.45
C CYS A 128 7.65 -3.34 -9.20
N ASP A 129 6.42 -2.99 -8.90
CA ASP A 129 5.35 -3.95 -8.67
C ASP A 129 5.01 -4.79 -9.92
N SER A 130 4.31 -5.91 -9.72
CA SER A 130 3.83 -6.79 -10.79
C SER A 130 3.00 -6.02 -11.83
N PRO A 131 3.14 -6.34 -13.15
CA PRO A 131 2.29 -5.77 -14.20
C PRO A 131 0.78 -6.04 -14.06
N LYS A 132 0.39 -6.98 -13.19
CA LYS A 132 -1.01 -7.26 -12.87
C LYS A 132 -1.65 -6.19 -11.99
N LYS A 133 -0.84 -5.43 -11.25
CA LYS A 133 -1.33 -4.34 -10.40
C LYS A 133 -1.63 -3.07 -11.21
N LEU A 134 -2.59 -2.29 -10.73
CA LEU A 134 -2.78 -0.87 -11.07
C LEU A 134 -1.95 0.00 -10.12
N GLY A 135 -1.88 -0.37 -8.86
CA GLY A 135 -1.15 0.34 -7.83
C GLY A 135 -1.40 -0.25 -6.45
N SER A 136 -1.10 0.54 -5.43
CA SER A 136 -1.32 0.18 -4.03
C SER A 136 -1.73 1.42 -3.22
N HIS A 137 -2.55 1.21 -2.18
CA HIS A 137 -2.79 2.19 -1.11
C HIS A 137 -2.25 1.57 0.19
N ILE A 138 -1.21 2.18 0.75
CA ILE A 138 -0.54 1.73 1.97
C ILE A 138 -0.96 2.64 3.11
N PHE A 139 -1.47 2.07 4.20
CA PHE A 139 -1.78 2.77 5.45
C PHE A 139 -0.73 2.40 6.50
N TYR A 140 -0.28 3.38 7.28
CA TYR A 140 0.75 3.21 8.30
C TYR A 140 0.14 3.20 9.70
N PHE A 141 0.64 2.31 10.57
CA PHE A 141 0.10 2.09 11.91
C PHE A 141 1.15 2.16 13.03
N ASN A 142 2.31 2.74 12.75
CA ASN A 142 3.20 3.17 13.82
C ASN A 142 2.86 4.61 14.22
N THR A 143 3.05 4.93 15.49
CA THR A 143 2.81 6.25 16.06
C THR A 143 4.09 6.83 16.62
N ALA A 144 4.10 8.10 17.01
CA ALA A 144 5.24 8.72 17.69
C ALA A 144 5.53 8.10 19.07
N GLU A 145 4.62 7.29 19.60
CA GLU A 145 4.79 6.59 20.89
C GLU A 145 5.57 5.28 20.74
N ASP A 146 5.47 4.63 19.57
CA ASP A 146 6.09 3.32 19.31
C ASP A 146 7.13 3.32 18.17
N TRP A 147 7.40 4.48 17.57
CA TRP A 147 8.34 4.58 16.45
C TRP A 147 9.08 5.90 16.39
N ASP A 148 10.41 5.83 16.40
CA ASP A 148 11.27 6.98 16.13
C ASP A 148 11.53 7.09 14.61
N PRO A 149 11.31 8.26 13.97
CA PRO A 149 11.63 8.48 12.57
C PRO A 149 13.08 8.12 12.19
N ALA A 150 14.01 8.25 13.13
CA ALA A 150 15.43 7.89 12.92
C ALA A 150 15.65 6.38 12.69
N TRP A 151 14.71 5.54 13.05
CA TRP A 151 14.77 4.10 12.77
C TRP A 151 14.47 3.74 11.32
N GLY A 152 14.03 4.71 10.52
CA GLY A 152 13.60 4.52 9.14
C GLY A 152 12.16 3.99 9.03
N GLY A 153 11.90 3.21 7.99
CA GLY A 153 10.56 2.63 7.77
C GLY A 153 9.70 3.40 6.79
N ASP A 154 10.13 4.59 6.36
CA ASP A 154 9.46 5.33 5.29
C ASP A 154 9.50 4.54 3.98
N THR A 155 8.41 4.62 3.22
CA THR A 155 8.45 4.16 1.84
C THR A 155 9.15 5.20 1.00
N VAL A 156 10.23 4.82 0.32
CA VAL A 156 11.00 5.70 -0.56
C VAL A 156 10.50 5.61 -1.99
N ILE A 157 10.32 6.76 -2.62
CA ILE A 157 9.98 6.95 -4.03
C ILE A 157 11.28 7.26 -4.77
N LEU A 158 11.61 6.42 -5.75
CA LEU A 158 12.90 6.40 -6.42
C LEU A 158 12.73 6.79 -7.89
N ASP A 159 13.57 7.69 -8.37
CA ASP A 159 13.60 8.15 -9.75
C ASP A 159 14.79 7.55 -10.50
N ASP A 160 14.53 6.66 -11.44
CA ASP A 160 15.57 6.08 -12.30
C ASP A 160 15.80 6.87 -13.59
N GLY A 161 15.05 7.97 -13.80
CA GLY A 161 15.06 8.72 -15.05
C GLY A 161 14.69 7.88 -16.28
N GLY A 162 13.93 6.81 -16.09
CA GLY A 162 13.53 5.87 -17.15
C GLY A 162 14.64 4.93 -17.64
N ARG A 163 15.74 4.78 -16.89
CA ARG A 163 16.96 4.06 -17.35
C ARG A 163 16.98 2.59 -17.00
N LEU A 164 16.34 2.17 -15.91
CA LEU A 164 16.45 0.82 -15.39
C LEU A 164 15.33 -0.08 -15.89
N SER A 165 15.67 -1.32 -16.19
CA SER A 165 14.65 -2.33 -16.48
C SER A 165 13.89 -2.70 -15.22
N PRO A 166 12.54 -2.78 -15.24
CA PRO A 166 11.76 -3.23 -14.08
C PRO A 166 12.05 -4.69 -13.67
N ARG A 167 12.84 -5.40 -14.46
CA ARG A 167 13.32 -6.76 -14.20
C ARG A 167 14.77 -6.80 -13.73
N SER A 168 15.31 -5.70 -13.23
CA SER A 168 16.65 -5.63 -12.63
C SER A 168 16.59 -5.59 -11.11
N ALA A 169 17.74 -5.64 -10.46
CA ALA A 169 17.91 -5.60 -9.02
C ALA A 169 18.85 -4.44 -8.63
N PRO A 170 18.43 -3.18 -8.81
CA PRO A 170 19.25 -2.04 -8.41
C PRO A 170 19.31 -1.94 -6.87
N ARG A 171 20.32 -1.23 -6.40
CA ARG A 171 20.47 -0.83 -5.00
C ARG A 171 19.94 0.58 -4.81
N PHE A 172 19.74 1.02 -3.56
CA PHE A 172 19.30 2.38 -3.26
C PHE A 172 20.30 3.44 -3.78
N GLU A 173 21.60 3.12 -3.75
CA GLU A 173 22.68 3.99 -4.20
C GLU A 173 22.69 4.23 -5.73
N ASP A 174 21.98 3.40 -6.49
CA ASP A 174 21.85 3.55 -7.95
C ASP A 174 20.85 4.65 -8.34
N PHE A 175 20.16 5.23 -7.35
CA PHE A 175 19.17 6.30 -7.55
C PHE A 175 19.65 7.63 -6.96
N PRO A 176 19.17 8.77 -7.48
CA PRO A 176 19.27 10.05 -6.79
C PRO A 176 18.63 10.01 -5.39
N PRO A 177 18.88 10.99 -4.53
CA PRO A 177 18.23 11.08 -3.22
C PRO A 177 16.71 10.90 -3.34
N PRO A 178 16.10 9.97 -2.58
CA PRO A 178 14.69 9.63 -2.73
C PRO A 178 13.78 10.67 -2.10
N VAL A 179 12.54 10.72 -2.58
CA VAL A 179 11.44 11.33 -1.81
C VAL A 179 10.92 10.28 -0.81
N ARG A 180 10.64 10.71 0.43
CA ARG A 180 10.16 9.84 1.52
C ARG A 180 8.68 10.06 1.78
N ALA A 181 7.91 8.99 1.73
CA ALA A 181 6.54 8.98 2.22
C ALA A 181 6.59 8.66 3.73
N ILE A 182 6.29 9.66 4.56
CA ILE A 182 6.32 9.54 6.02
C ILE A 182 5.37 8.42 6.47
N SER A 183 5.87 7.54 7.35
CA SER A 183 5.22 6.29 7.73
C SER A 183 4.69 6.25 9.17
N ILE A 184 4.50 7.41 9.81
CA ILE A 184 4.07 7.53 11.20
C ILE A 184 2.75 8.29 11.30
N GLY A 185 1.88 7.81 12.20
CA GLY A 185 0.56 8.39 12.45
C GLY A 185 -0.47 7.99 11.38
N ASN A 186 -1.61 8.67 11.38
CA ASN A 186 -2.67 8.46 10.40
C ASN A 186 -2.26 8.99 9.01
N ARG A 187 -1.23 8.36 8.44
CA ARG A 187 -0.70 8.66 7.10
C ARG A 187 -0.90 7.48 6.18
N SER A 188 -0.93 7.78 4.88
CA SER A 188 -1.00 6.75 3.85
C SER A 188 -0.26 7.18 2.59
N LEU A 189 0.02 6.22 1.73
CA LEU A 189 0.66 6.41 0.44
C LEU A 189 -0.16 5.71 -0.63
N ILE A 190 -0.57 6.45 -1.65
CA ILE A 190 -1.15 5.87 -2.88
C ILE A 190 -0.14 6.05 -4.00
N PHE A 191 0.10 5.00 -4.78
CA PHE A 191 0.93 5.10 -5.97
C PHE A 191 0.46 4.18 -7.08
N SER A 192 0.68 4.63 -8.33
CA SER A 192 0.40 3.85 -9.53
C SER A 192 1.55 2.93 -9.89
N ARG A 193 1.22 1.75 -10.37
CA ARG A 193 2.21 0.85 -10.96
C ARG A 193 2.53 1.29 -12.39
N THR A 194 3.78 1.67 -12.62
CA THR A 194 4.37 1.89 -13.95
C THR A 194 5.63 1.04 -14.11
N PRO A 195 6.20 0.88 -15.32
CA PRO A 195 7.50 0.21 -15.50
C PRO A 195 8.66 0.86 -14.74
N HIS A 196 8.49 2.12 -14.31
CA HIS A 196 9.48 2.91 -13.58
C HIS A 196 8.97 3.38 -12.20
N ALA A 197 7.93 2.74 -11.67
CA ALA A 197 7.44 3.02 -10.31
C ALA A 197 8.34 2.33 -9.26
N TRP A 198 9.60 2.75 -9.23
CA TRP A 198 10.58 2.24 -8.30
C TRP A 198 10.32 2.74 -6.89
N HIS A 199 10.21 1.82 -5.97
CA HIS A 199 10.01 2.14 -4.56
C HIS A 199 10.63 1.05 -3.67
N GLY A 200 10.78 1.36 -2.40
CA GLY A 200 11.35 0.43 -1.43
C GLY A 200 11.23 0.95 0.00
N VAL A 201 11.86 0.24 0.92
CA VAL A 201 12.05 0.64 2.31
C VAL A 201 13.49 0.35 2.67
N GLU A 202 14.26 1.36 3.08
CA GLU A 202 15.63 1.17 3.54
C GLU A 202 15.66 0.32 4.81
N GLU A 203 16.84 -0.18 5.17
CA GLU A 203 17.01 -1.04 6.35
C GLU A 203 16.45 -0.38 7.62
N ILE A 204 15.58 -1.10 8.32
CA ILE A 204 14.95 -0.68 9.56
C ILE A 204 15.92 -0.89 10.72
N ARG A 205 16.10 0.15 11.56
CA ARG A 205 17.05 0.19 12.67
C ARG A 205 16.38 0.33 14.03
N CYS A 206 15.11 -0.09 14.14
CA CYS A 206 14.37 -0.05 15.41
C CYS A 206 14.96 -0.98 16.47
N PRO A 207 14.62 -0.84 17.77
CA PRO A 207 14.86 -1.86 18.79
C PRO A 207 14.28 -3.22 18.41
N GLY A 208 14.83 -4.30 18.97
CA GLY A 208 14.54 -5.66 18.53
C GLY A 208 13.11 -6.16 18.72
N ASP A 209 12.34 -5.50 19.58
CA ASP A 209 10.93 -5.80 19.86
C ASP A 209 9.94 -4.94 19.07
N GLN A 210 10.44 -3.95 18.32
CA GLN A 210 9.62 -3.06 17.52
C GLN A 210 9.44 -3.58 16.09
N LEU A 211 8.26 -3.30 15.53
CA LEU A 211 7.90 -3.70 14.17
C LEU A 211 7.34 -2.49 13.40
N ARG A 212 7.77 -2.32 12.16
CA ARG A 212 7.09 -1.43 11.23
C ARG A 212 5.78 -2.07 10.79
N LYS A 213 4.66 -1.38 10.96
CA LYS A 213 3.31 -1.92 10.76
C LYS A 213 2.59 -1.20 9.63
N VAL A 214 2.20 -1.93 8.60
CA VAL A 214 1.42 -1.39 7.49
C VAL A 214 0.27 -2.30 7.11
N PHE A 215 -0.83 -1.67 6.65
CA PHE A 215 -1.92 -2.33 5.95
C PHE A 215 -1.93 -1.87 4.50
N ILE A 216 -2.04 -2.80 3.57
CA ILE A 216 -1.88 -2.55 2.14
C ILE A 216 -3.12 -3.01 1.40
N VAL A 217 -3.78 -2.09 0.71
CA VAL A 217 -4.76 -2.41 -0.32
C VAL A 217 -4.03 -2.51 -1.65
N VAL A 218 -3.81 -3.73 -2.10
CA VAL A 218 -3.26 -4.00 -3.43
C VAL A 218 -4.38 -3.89 -4.46
N VAL A 219 -4.21 -3.00 -5.42
CA VAL A 219 -5.20 -2.72 -6.45
C VAL A 219 -4.77 -3.40 -7.75
N ASN A 220 -5.49 -4.45 -8.14
CA ASN A 220 -5.21 -5.24 -9.32
C ASN A 220 -6.10 -4.83 -10.50
N LYS A 221 -5.61 -5.09 -11.70
CA LYS A 221 -6.42 -5.03 -12.91
C LYS A 221 -7.53 -6.07 -12.81
N ALA A 222 -8.76 -5.64 -12.99
CA ALA A 222 -9.90 -6.55 -13.00
C ALA A 222 -9.84 -7.54 -14.15
N SER A 223 -10.45 -8.69 -13.95
CA SER A 223 -10.59 -9.71 -15.00
C SER A 223 -11.37 -9.16 -16.21
N PRO A 224 -11.21 -9.71 -17.41
CA PRO A 224 -11.97 -9.28 -18.58
C PRO A 224 -13.49 -9.35 -18.37
N GLY A 225 -13.97 -10.37 -17.65
CA GLY A 225 -15.40 -10.53 -17.33
C GLY A 225 -15.91 -9.42 -16.41
N THR A 226 -15.18 -9.10 -15.34
CA THR A 226 -15.51 -7.99 -14.42
C THR A 226 -15.53 -6.65 -15.14
N ARG A 227 -14.55 -6.40 -16.03
CA ARG A 227 -14.49 -5.18 -16.84
C ARG A 227 -15.70 -5.04 -17.76
N PHE A 228 -16.11 -6.11 -18.43
CA PHE A 228 -17.26 -6.12 -19.31
C PHE A 228 -18.56 -5.81 -18.56
N LEU A 229 -18.80 -6.44 -17.41
CA LEU A 229 -19.97 -6.18 -16.58
C LEU A 229 -20.02 -4.72 -16.10
N ARG A 230 -18.89 -4.15 -15.71
CA ARG A 230 -18.80 -2.74 -15.31
C ARG A 230 -19.11 -1.77 -16.46
N LEU A 231 -18.65 -2.06 -17.67
CA LEU A 231 -18.98 -1.25 -18.83
C LEU A 231 -20.49 -1.26 -19.13
N LEU A 232 -21.13 -2.43 -19.00
CA LEU A 232 -22.59 -2.53 -19.17
C LEU A 232 -23.34 -1.71 -18.12
N HIS A 233 -22.97 -1.80 -16.83
CA HIS A 233 -23.60 -1.00 -15.77
C HIS A 233 -23.45 0.50 -16.01
N ARG A 234 -22.27 0.97 -16.42
CA ARG A 234 -22.06 2.40 -16.77
C ARG A 234 -22.86 2.87 -17.98
N ALA A 235 -23.13 1.97 -18.94
CA ALA A 235 -23.94 2.30 -20.11
C ALA A 235 -25.45 2.40 -19.79
N VAL A 236 -25.93 1.66 -18.80
CA VAL A 236 -27.34 1.65 -18.36
C VAL A 236 -27.63 2.81 -17.40
N ALA A 237 -26.62 3.31 -16.67
CA ALA A 237 -26.73 4.40 -15.70
C ALA A 237 -26.62 5.83 -16.32
N ARG A 238 -26.43 5.91 -17.63
CA ARG A 238 -26.44 7.16 -18.44
C ARG A 238 -27.72 7.29 -19.21
#